data_bdfdea140235c153c7145fc61c7702af
#
_entry.id   bdfdea140235c153c7145fc61c7702af
#
_cell.length_a   1.000
_cell.length_b   1.000
_cell.length_c   1.000
_cell.angle_alpha   90.00
_cell.angle_beta   90.00
_cell.angle_gamma   90.00
#
_symmetry.space_group_name_H-M   'P 1'
#
loop_
_entity.id
_entity.type
_entity.pdbx_description
1 polymer ?
#
loop_
_entity_poly.entity_id
_entity_poly.type
_entity_poly.pdbx_seq_one_letter_code
_entity_poly.pdbx_strand_id
1 'polypeptide(L)'
;MRRMRIAAVGVVLALVVVGCAKRGLSPRTGMIDVPGGKVWYQAVGSGSKTPLLLLHGGPGVPSYYLKPLAALADERPVVFFDQLGCGRSPAPADSSLWTIDRFVRELAAVRTALGLEKVHLYGTSWGTILALEYMKTHPSGVESIVMASPALDLHQWVRDADSLRHTLPDSTRLVIEDAERKHTTDSPAYQAAMMEYYRLYIARRQPWPADLDSAFTQIGQSVYTTMDGPSEFTITGTLRDYDGRDFLKELSVPVLYTCGEFDEALPRTVASFAEATPGAEMQIFANAAHCTAEDDSATYVPAIRAFLRRADAKQGGR
;
A
#
# COMPACT_ATOMS: atom_id res chain seq x y z
N MET A 1 -76.03 -23.50 40.57
CA MET A 1 -75.24 -23.53 39.25
C MET A 1 -74.36 -22.30 39.16
N ARG A 2 -73.08 -22.43 39.50
CA ARG A 2 -72.03 -21.34 39.36
C ARG A 2 -71.40 -21.47 38.05
N ARG A 3 -71.52 -20.45 37.18
CA ARG A 3 -70.78 -20.38 35.89
C ARG A 3 -69.39 -19.84 36.14
N MET A 4 -68.39 -20.66 35.85
CA MET A 4 -66.98 -20.32 35.86
C MET A 4 -66.62 -19.55 34.57
N ARG A 5 -66.13 -18.31 34.70
CA ARG A 5 -65.64 -17.51 33.59
C ARG A 5 -64.09 -17.82 33.45
N ILE A 6 -63.74 -18.40 32.34
CA ILE A 6 -62.30 -18.60 31.97
C ILE A 6 -61.83 -17.30 31.32
N ALA A 7 -60.85 -16.64 31.93
CA ALA A 7 -60.20 -15.50 31.35
C ALA A 7 -59.00 -16.03 30.50
N ALA A 8 -59.05 -15.78 29.20
CA ALA A 8 -57.92 -16.07 28.30
C ALA A 8 -56.89 -14.96 28.43
N VAL A 9 -55.71 -15.33 28.92
CA VAL A 9 -54.53 -14.44 28.94
C VAL A 9 -53.83 -14.56 27.61
N GLY A 10 -53.95 -13.54 26.77
CA GLY A 10 -53.19 -13.45 25.50
C GLY A 10 -51.76 -13.02 25.79
N VAL A 11 -50.81 -13.92 25.54
CA VAL A 11 -49.38 -13.61 25.55
C VAL A 11 -49.03 -12.94 24.22
N VAL A 12 -48.75 -11.64 24.24
CA VAL A 12 -48.19 -10.92 23.10
C VAL A 12 -46.69 -11.17 23.07
N LEU A 13 -46.24 -12.02 22.14
CA LEU A 13 -44.84 -12.25 21.88
C LEU A 13 -44.30 -11.07 21.03
N ALA A 14 -43.60 -10.11 21.66
CA ALA A 14 -42.94 -9.04 20.96
C ALA A 14 -41.66 -9.62 20.31
N LEU A 15 -41.67 -9.83 18.99
CA LEU A 15 -40.49 -10.14 18.19
C LEU A 15 -39.61 -8.88 18.14
N VAL A 16 -38.58 -8.87 18.99
CA VAL A 16 -37.49 -7.90 18.87
C VAL A 16 -36.64 -8.30 17.66
N VAL A 17 -36.91 -7.69 16.51
CA VAL A 17 -36.01 -7.77 15.37
C VAL A 17 -34.78 -6.94 15.70
N VAL A 18 -33.76 -7.58 16.26
CA VAL A 18 -32.44 -6.97 16.38
C VAL A 18 -31.85 -6.86 14.97
N GLY A 19 -32.12 -5.74 14.33
CA GLY A 19 -31.46 -5.37 13.09
C GLY A 19 -29.96 -5.29 13.37
N CYS A 20 -29.18 -6.26 12.87
CA CYS A 20 -27.74 -6.12 12.75
C CYS A 20 -27.45 -4.98 11.77
N ALA A 21 -27.48 -3.74 12.23
CA ALA A 21 -26.84 -2.67 11.51
C ALA A 21 -25.35 -3.05 11.39
N LYS A 22 -24.88 -3.26 10.15
CA LYS A 22 -23.44 -3.48 9.88
C LYS A 22 -22.72 -2.26 10.45
N ARG A 23 -22.14 -2.41 11.63
CA ARG A 23 -21.33 -1.34 12.24
C ARG A 23 -20.09 -1.20 11.36
N GLY A 24 -19.96 -0.03 10.72
CA GLY A 24 -18.74 0.32 10.02
C GLY A 24 -17.49 0.14 10.92
N LEU A 25 -16.32 -0.02 10.32
CA LEU A 25 -15.07 -0.13 11.06
C LEU A 25 -14.89 1.12 11.94
N SER A 26 -14.83 0.94 13.28
CA SER A 26 -14.59 2.03 14.22
C SER A 26 -13.10 2.31 14.38
N PRO A 27 -12.70 3.54 14.73
CA PRO A 27 -11.30 3.86 15.05
C PRO A 27 -10.77 2.92 16.14
N ARG A 28 -9.65 2.27 15.85
CA ARG A 28 -8.98 1.35 16.79
C ARG A 28 -7.56 1.05 16.34
N THR A 29 -6.73 0.65 17.28
CA THR A 29 -5.36 0.19 17.06
C THR A 29 -5.18 -1.16 17.73
N GLY A 30 -4.35 -2.03 17.17
CA GLY A 30 -4.10 -3.35 17.76
C GLY A 30 -3.12 -4.18 16.96
N MET A 31 -3.08 -5.47 17.31
CA MET A 31 -2.27 -6.48 16.62
C MET A 31 -3.19 -7.54 16.02
N ILE A 32 -2.84 -8.03 14.84
CA ILE A 32 -3.55 -9.09 14.13
C ILE A 32 -2.61 -10.28 13.96
N ASP A 33 -3.09 -11.49 14.25
CA ASP A 33 -2.37 -12.72 13.96
C ASP A 33 -2.36 -12.96 12.43
N VAL A 34 -1.17 -13.19 11.90
CA VAL A 34 -0.92 -13.45 10.49
C VAL A 34 0.04 -14.63 10.31
N PRO A 35 0.15 -15.23 9.12
CA PRO A 35 1.16 -16.26 8.89
C PRO A 35 2.57 -15.78 9.25
N GLY A 36 3.19 -16.44 10.22
CA GLY A 36 4.55 -16.13 10.68
C GLY A 36 4.65 -15.15 11.85
N GLY A 37 3.53 -14.54 12.34
CA GLY A 37 3.62 -13.61 13.46
C GLY A 37 2.38 -12.77 13.68
N LYS A 38 2.60 -11.52 14.07
CA LYS A 38 1.54 -10.52 14.30
C LYS A 38 1.90 -9.22 13.58
N VAL A 39 0.90 -8.56 13.04
CA VAL A 39 1.07 -7.22 12.44
C VAL A 39 0.30 -6.16 13.22
N TRP A 40 0.93 -5.01 13.35
CA TRP A 40 0.28 -3.83 13.91
C TRP A 40 -0.65 -3.20 12.88
N TYR A 41 -1.80 -2.70 13.34
CA TYR A 41 -2.71 -1.91 12.52
C TYR A 41 -3.30 -0.73 13.28
N GLN A 42 -3.74 0.28 12.52
CA GLN A 42 -4.55 1.40 12.99
C GLN A 42 -5.65 1.68 11.97
N ALA A 43 -6.91 1.64 12.43
CA ALA A 43 -8.04 2.17 11.69
C ALA A 43 -8.35 3.57 12.20
N VAL A 44 -8.49 4.53 11.30
CA VAL A 44 -8.88 5.92 11.61
C VAL A 44 -10.15 6.28 10.85
N GLY A 45 -10.91 7.24 11.38
CA GLY A 45 -12.21 7.62 10.84
C GLY A 45 -13.31 6.61 11.12
N SER A 46 -14.50 6.96 10.68
CA SER A 46 -15.71 6.15 10.85
C SER A 46 -16.66 6.46 9.69
N GLY A 47 -17.58 5.58 9.42
CA GLY A 47 -18.57 5.78 8.37
C GLY A 47 -18.98 4.46 7.73
N SER A 48 -19.94 4.55 6.83
CA SER A 48 -20.51 3.40 6.12
C SER A 48 -19.95 3.20 4.72
N LYS A 49 -19.11 4.13 4.22
CA LYS A 49 -18.43 3.96 2.93
C LYS A 49 -17.38 2.84 3.01
N THR A 50 -17.11 2.22 1.88
CA THR A 50 -16.11 1.17 1.77
C THR A 50 -14.76 1.64 2.30
N PRO A 51 -14.15 0.90 3.27
CA PRO A 51 -12.85 1.24 3.84
C PRO A 51 -11.73 1.27 2.81
N LEU A 52 -10.70 2.10 3.06
CA LEU A 52 -9.44 2.10 2.32
C LEU A 52 -8.37 1.39 3.14
N LEU A 53 -7.78 0.34 2.59
CA LEU A 53 -6.66 -0.40 3.18
C LEU A 53 -5.35 -0.03 2.46
N LEU A 54 -4.36 0.43 3.23
CA LEU A 54 -3.10 0.94 2.71
C LEU A 54 -2.02 -0.15 2.77
N LEU A 55 -1.41 -0.44 1.61
CA LEU A 55 -0.32 -1.39 1.44
C LEU A 55 0.96 -0.58 1.17
N HIS A 56 1.82 -0.48 2.19
CA HIS A 56 3.05 0.29 2.10
C HIS A 56 4.11 -0.38 1.21
N GLY A 57 5.12 0.40 0.83
CA GLY A 57 6.23 0.01 -0.03
C GLY A 57 7.41 -0.64 0.71
N GLY A 58 8.55 -0.58 0.07
CA GLY A 58 9.78 -1.25 0.41
C GLY A 58 10.04 -2.44 -0.54
N PRO A 59 9.88 -3.73 -0.12
CA PRO A 59 9.19 -4.22 1.08
C PRO A 59 9.88 -3.85 2.40
N GLY A 60 9.07 -3.64 3.45
CA GLY A 60 9.62 -3.38 4.78
C GLY A 60 9.78 -1.90 5.17
N VAL A 61 9.32 -0.92 4.35
CA VAL A 61 9.23 0.50 4.74
C VAL A 61 7.88 0.73 5.42
N PRO A 62 7.80 0.93 6.76
CA PRO A 62 6.52 0.94 7.47
C PRO A 62 5.59 2.10 7.04
N SER A 63 4.32 1.96 7.34
CA SER A 63 3.21 2.79 6.82
C SER A 63 3.23 4.27 7.21
N TYR A 64 4.22 4.77 7.93
CA TYR A 64 4.25 6.11 8.51
C TYR A 64 4.12 7.23 7.47
N TYR A 65 4.83 7.12 6.35
CA TYR A 65 4.81 8.09 5.24
C TYR A 65 3.46 8.12 4.47
N LEU A 66 2.54 7.20 4.75
CA LEU A 66 1.19 7.21 4.20
C LEU A 66 0.22 8.04 5.04
N LYS A 67 0.68 8.66 6.13
CA LYS A 67 -0.14 9.45 7.05
C LYS A 67 -0.94 10.58 6.39
N PRO A 68 -0.51 11.26 5.33
CA PRO A 68 -1.34 12.24 4.63
C PRO A 68 -2.70 11.67 4.17
N LEU A 69 -2.76 10.37 3.85
CA LEU A 69 -4.01 9.69 3.46
C LEU A 69 -5.03 9.56 4.60
N ALA A 70 -4.63 9.80 5.87
CA ALA A 70 -5.57 9.89 6.99
C ALA A 70 -6.63 11.00 6.80
N ALA A 71 -6.36 11.99 5.96
CA ALA A 71 -7.33 13.03 5.62
C ALA A 71 -8.57 12.50 4.87
N LEU A 72 -8.53 11.26 4.36
CA LEU A 72 -9.71 10.57 3.78
C LEU A 72 -10.64 9.97 4.85
N ALA A 73 -10.21 10.00 6.11
CA ALA A 73 -10.96 9.43 7.23
C ALA A 73 -12.21 10.22 7.63
N ASP A 74 -12.41 11.40 7.07
CA ASP A 74 -13.64 12.18 7.16
C ASP A 74 -14.83 11.56 6.40
N GLU A 75 -14.55 10.67 5.43
CA GLU A 75 -15.58 10.02 4.60
C GLU A 75 -15.70 8.51 4.80
N ARG A 76 -14.60 7.85 5.08
CA ARG A 76 -14.51 6.39 5.17
C ARG A 76 -13.45 5.95 6.17
N PRO A 77 -13.53 4.74 6.73
CA PRO A 77 -12.41 4.20 7.48
C PRO A 77 -11.15 4.07 6.61
N VAL A 78 -10.01 4.52 7.11
CA VAL A 78 -8.69 4.32 6.52
C VAL A 78 -7.90 3.41 7.44
N VAL A 79 -7.35 2.32 6.88
CA VAL A 79 -6.61 1.30 7.64
C VAL A 79 -5.15 1.34 7.23
N PHE A 80 -4.31 1.69 8.20
CA PHE A 80 -2.86 1.54 8.15
C PHE A 80 -2.50 0.21 8.79
N PHE A 81 -1.52 -0.49 8.26
CA PHE A 81 -0.85 -1.57 8.97
C PHE A 81 0.61 -1.62 8.55
N ASP A 82 1.47 -2.00 9.48
CA ASP A 82 2.86 -2.28 9.18
C ASP A 82 2.95 -3.78 8.86
N GLN A 83 3.39 -4.13 7.65
CA GLN A 83 3.56 -5.52 7.24
C GLN A 83 4.58 -6.22 8.15
N LEU A 84 4.52 -7.55 8.25
CA LEU A 84 5.38 -8.30 9.16
C LEU A 84 6.86 -7.99 8.93
N GLY A 85 7.58 -7.71 10.00
CA GLY A 85 9.01 -7.49 9.97
C GLY A 85 9.45 -6.04 9.84
N CYS A 86 8.54 -5.06 9.91
CA CYS A 86 8.91 -3.65 9.89
C CYS A 86 8.10 -2.80 10.87
N GLY A 87 8.63 -1.64 11.22
CA GLY A 87 7.97 -0.65 12.06
C GLY A 87 7.50 -1.22 13.39
N ARG A 88 6.18 -1.15 13.62
CA ARG A 88 5.52 -1.64 14.85
C ARG A 88 5.17 -3.12 14.81
N SER A 89 5.40 -3.80 13.68
CA SER A 89 5.20 -5.24 13.54
C SER A 89 6.50 -5.99 13.83
N PRO A 90 6.50 -6.96 14.78
CA PRO A 90 7.69 -7.71 15.13
C PRO A 90 8.34 -8.39 13.92
N ALA A 91 9.65 -8.46 13.91
CA ALA A 91 10.41 -9.19 12.91
C ALA A 91 10.72 -10.61 13.42
N PRO A 92 10.16 -11.67 12.80
CA PRO A 92 10.59 -13.05 13.10
C PRO A 92 12.03 -13.27 12.64
N ALA A 93 12.73 -14.20 13.31
CA ALA A 93 14.10 -14.56 12.95
C ALA A 93 14.18 -15.38 11.64
N ASP A 94 13.09 -15.99 11.22
CA ASP A 94 13.01 -16.85 10.04
C ASP A 94 12.82 -16.02 8.77
N SER A 95 13.91 -15.82 8.03
CA SER A 95 13.90 -15.09 6.76
C SER A 95 13.23 -15.83 5.61
N SER A 96 12.94 -17.12 5.73
CA SER A 96 12.17 -17.89 4.74
C SER A 96 10.73 -17.40 4.60
N LEU A 97 10.27 -16.60 5.55
CA LEU A 97 8.96 -15.93 5.51
C LEU A 97 8.88 -14.76 4.52
N TRP A 98 10.00 -14.27 4.02
CA TRP A 98 10.03 -13.10 3.11
C TRP A 98 9.72 -13.53 1.67
N THR A 99 8.45 -13.86 1.42
CA THR A 99 7.95 -14.27 0.10
C THR A 99 6.65 -13.56 -0.26
N ILE A 100 6.42 -13.31 -1.53
CA ILE A 100 5.19 -12.69 -2.04
C ILE A 100 3.96 -13.44 -1.52
N ASP A 101 3.95 -14.78 -1.65
CA ASP A 101 2.82 -15.64 -1.23
C ASP A 101 2.49 -15.48 0.26
N ARG A 102 3.50 -15.38 1.13
CA ARG A 102 3.25 -15.15 2.55
C ARG A 102 2.62 -13.76 2.80
N PHE A 103 3.08 -12.70 2.11
CA PHE A 103 2.49 -11.37 2.24
C PHE A 103 1.06 -11.30 1.68
N VAL A 104 0.76 -12.04 0.61
CA VAL A 104 -0.61 -12.19 0.09
C VAL A 104 -1.52 -12.82 1.14
N ARG A 105 -1.06 -13.90 1.82
CA ARG A 105 -1.81 -14.52 2.91
C ARG A 105 -1.95 -13.61 4.14
N GLU A 106 -0.95 -12.78 4.42
CA GLU A 106 -1.02 -11.74 5.45
C GLU A 106 -2.13 -10.74 5.15
N LEU A 107 -2.18 -10.22 3.92
CA LEU A 107 -3.23 -9.28 3.50
C LEU A 107 -4.64 -9.91 3.64
N ALA A 108 -4.80 -11.17 3.25
CA ALA A 108 -6.06 -11.91 3.43
C ALA A 108 -6.43 -12.03 4.93
N ALA A 109 -5.45 -12.33 5.81
CA ALA A 109 -5.66 -12.41 7.25
C ALA A 109 -6.06 -11.05 7.86
N VAL A 110 -5.40 -9.96 7.46
CA VAL A 110 -5.73 -8.59 7.87
C VAL A 110 -7.16 -8.22 7.47
N ARG A 111 -7.55 -8.48 6.23
CA ARG A 111 -8.91 -8.25 5.75
C ARG A 111 -9.96 -9.02 6.58
N THR A 112 -9.69 -10.30 6.82
CA THR A 112 -10.58 -11.18 7.59
C THR A 112 -10.73 -10.70 9.03
N ALA A 113 -9.62 -10.44 9.72
CA ALA A 113 -9.60 -10.01 11.12
C ALA A 113 -10.30 -8.67 11.36
N LEU A 114 -10.26 -7.78 10.37
CA LEU A 114 -10.92 -6.48 10.43
C LEU A 114 -12.35 -6.48 9.88
N GLY A 115 -12.82 -7.59 9.31
CA GLY A 115 -14.17 -7.68 8.71
C GLY A 115 -14.32 -6.82 7.45
N LEU A 116 -13.24 -6.65 6.67
CA LEU A 116 -13.23 -5.87 5.44
C LEU A 116 -13.78 -6.71 4.27
N GLU A 117 -15.09 -7.04 4.34
CA GLU A 117 -15.79 -7.76 3.26
C GLU A 117 -15.68 -6.99 1.94
N LYS A 118 -15.88 -5.66 2.00
CA LYS A 118 -15.65 -4.72 0.92
C LYS A 118 -14.49 -3.80 1.27
N VAL A 119 -13.63 -3.52 0.29
CA VAL A 119 -12.42 -2.72 0.50
C VAL A 119 -11.96 -2.05 -0.78
N HIS A 120 -11.47 -0.82 -0.68
CA HIS A 120 -10.57 -0.24 -1.66
C HIS A 120 -9.13 -0.54 -1.23
N LEU A 121 -8.27 -0.93 -2.16
CA LEU A 121 -6.85 -1.10 -1.91
C LEU A 121 -6.08 0.12 -2.39
N TYR A 122 -5.13 0.56 -1.61
CA TYR A 122 -4.11 1.52 -2.01
C TYR A 122 -2.75 0.85 -1.84
N GLY A 123 -2.08 0.56 -2.92
CA GLY A 123 -0.71 0.04 -2.91
C GLY A 123 0.25 1.11 -3.41
N THR A 124 1.43 1.21 -2.79
CA THR A 124 2.52 2.06 -3.28
C THR A 124 3.81 1.25 -3.40
N SER A 125 4.55 1.44 -4.50
CA SER A 125 5.81 0.72 -4.76
C SER A 125 5.61 -0.80 -4.65
N TRP A 126 6.37 -1.52 -3.82
CA TRP A 126 6.12 -2.91 -3.44
C TRP A 126 4.65 -3.21 -3.10
N GLY A 127 3.94 -2.29 -2.44
CA GLY A 127 2.51 -2.45 -2.13
C GLY A 127 1.64 -2.64 -3.37
N THR A 128 2.09 -2.21 -4.56
CA THR A 128 1.39 -2.45 -5.84
C THR A 128 1.59 -3.88 -6.32
N ILE A 129 2.78 -4.45 -6.13
CA ILE A 129 3.04 -5.89 -6.34
C ILE A 129 2.12 -6.70 -5.44
N LEU A 130 2.10 -6.38 -4.13
CA LEU A 130 1.24 -7.07 -3.17
C LEU A 130 -0.24 -6.98 -3.56
N ALA A 131 -0.73 -5.82 -3.99
CA ALA A 131 -2.09 -5.65 -4.45
C ALA A 131 -2.38 -6.50 -5.69
N LEU A 132 -1.48 -6.50 -6.69
CA LEU A 132 -1.64 -7.28 -7.92
C LEU A 132 -1.64 -8.78 -7.65
N GLU A 133 -0.68 -9.28 -6.87
CA GLU A 133 -0.59 -10.70 -6.51
C GLU A 133 -1.78 -11.15 -5.66
N TYR A 134 -2.29 -10.26 -4.81
CA TYR A 134 -3.53 -10.54 -4.10
C TYR A 134 -4.73 -10.65 -5.07
N MET A 135 -4.83 -9.80 -6.09
CA MET A 135 -5.89 -9.89 -7.11
C MET A 135 -5.82 -11.18 -7.92
N LYS A 136 -4.64 -11.77 -8.14
CA LYS A 136 -4.49 -13.09 -8.79
C LYS A 136 -5.18 -14.22 -8.01
N THR A 137 -5.44 -14.03 -6.71
CA THR A 137 -6.22 -14.99 -5.92
C THR A 137 -7.73 -14.85 -6.11
N HIS A 138 -8.19 -13.96 -6.99
CA HIS A 138 -9.59 -13.64 -7.27
C HIS A 138 -10.41 -13.32 -5.99
N PRO A 139 -9.96 -12.41 -5.13
CA PRO A 139 -10.63 -12.09 -3.88
C PRO A 139 -11.97 -11.39 -4.15
N SER A 140 -13.02 -11.77 -3.43
CA SER A 140 -14.27 -11.03 -3.47
C SER A 140 -14.15 -9.70 -2.74
N GLY A 141 -14.98 -8.71 -3.12
CA GLY A 141 -15.17 -7.47 -2.38
C GLY A 141 -14.05 -6.43 -2.50
N VAL A 142 -13.05 -6.60 -3.36
CA VAL A 142 -12.17 -5.50 -3.75
C VAL A 142 -12.93 -4.62 -4.74
N GLU A 143 -13.22 -3.37 -4.35
CA GLU A 143 -14.07 -2.47 -5.12
C GLU A 143 -13.29 -1.53 -6.04
N SER A 144 -12.05 -1.21 -5.72
CA SER A 144 -11.09 -0.51 -6.60
C SER A 144 -9.67 -0.61 -6.07
N ILE A 145 -8.70 -0.22 -6.89
CA ILE A 145 -7.27 -0.21 -6.54
C ILE A 145 -6.65 1.11 -6.96
N VAL A 146 -5.87 1.71 -6.06
CA VAL A 146 -4.90 2.76 -6.39
C VAL A 146 -3.52 2.12 -6.46
N MET A 147 -2.86 2.25 -7.59
CA MET A 147 -1.49 1.80 -7.87
C MET A 147 -0.59 3.03 -7.88
N ALA A 148 -0.06 3.40 -6.71
CA ALA A 148 0.79 4.57 -6.55
C ALA A 148 2.26 4.20 -6.78
N SER A 149 2.94 4.93 -7.67
CA SER A 149 4.36 4.71 -7.97
C SER A 149 4.70 3.23 -8.19
N PRO A 150 4.04 2.55 -9.15
CA PRO A 150 3.99 1.09 -9.22
C PRO A 150 5.30 0.45 -9.68
N ALA A 151 5.67 -0.67 -9.04
CA ALA A 151 6.86 -1.48 -9.33
C ALA A 151 6.48 -2.83 -9.99
N LEU A 152 5.68 -2.82 -11.07
CA LEU A 152 5.06 -4.03 -11.63
C LEU A 152 5.94 -4.81 -12.63
N ASP A 153 7.12 -4.28 -12.98
CA ASP A 153 8.16 -4.92 -13.79
C ASP A 153 9.53 -4.51 -13.26
N LEU A 154 10.18 -5.38 -12.49
CA LEU A 154 11.46 -5.06 -11.84
C LEU A 154 12.64 -5.02 -12.84
N HIS A 155 12.53 -5.69 -14.00
CA HIS A 155 13.52 -5.52 -15.05
C HIS A 155 13.44 -4.12 -15.67
N GLN A 156 12.23 -3.57 -15.86
CA GLN A 156 12.07 -2.18 -16.33
C GLN A 156 12.48 -1.19 -15.24
N TRP A 157 12.13 -1.47 -13.97
CA TRP A 157 12.55 -0.67 -12.83
C TRP A 157 14.04 -0.44 -12.79
N VAL A 158 14.85 -1.51 -12.90
CA VAL A 158 16.31 -1.43 -12.91
C VAL A 158 16.82 -0.57 -14.08
N ARG A 159 16.24 -0.71 -15.29
CA ARG A 159 16.62 0.13 -16.44
C ARG A 159 16.29 1.60 -16.23
N ASP A 160 15.13 1.88 -15.64
CA ASP A 160 14.68 3.24 -15.33
C ASP A 160 15.56 3.87 -14.25
N ALA A 161 15.83 3.14 -13.16
CA ALA A 161 16.72 3.56 -12.09
C ALA A 161 18.15 3.82 -12.61
N ASP A 162 18.67 2.99 -13.51
CA ASP A 162 19.97 3.21 -14.15
C ASP A 162 19.97 4.52 -14.95
N SER A 163 18.92 4.80 -15.73
CA SER A 163 18.78 6.06 -16.46
C SER A 163 18.77 7.28 -15.53
N LEU A 164 18.14 7.16 -14.36
CA LEU A 164 18.10 8.23 -13.36
C LEU A 164 19.45 8.41 -12.66
N ARG A 165 20.19 7.34 -12.36
CA ARG A 165 21.56 7.43 -11.83
C ARG A 165 22.50 8.24 -12.73
N HIS A 166 22.31 8.14 -14.05
CA HIS A 166 23.10 8.92 -15.02
C HIS A 166 22.80 10.42 -15.02
N THR A 167 21.74 10.86 -14.33
CA THR A 167 21.45 12.31 -14.12
C THR A 167 22.16 12.89 -12.90
N LEU A 168 22.73 12.03 -12.03
CA LEU A 168 23.50 12.47 -10.87
C LEU A 168 24.86 13.05 -11.31
N PRO A 169 25.47 13.91 -10.47
CA PRO A 169 26.86 14.30 -10.68
C PRO A 169 27.78 13.07 -10.82
N ASP A 170 28.75 13.11 -11.72
CA ASP A 170 29.68 12.00 -11.93
C ASP A 170 30.36 11.53 -10.64
N SER A 171 30.73 12.47 -9.75
CA SER A 171 31.31 12.14 -8.45
C SER A 171 30.42 11.25 -7.59
N THR A 172 29.12 11.52 -7.57
CA THR A 172 28.11 10.76 -6.81
C THR A 172 27.86 9.40 -7.46
N ARG A 173 27.66 9.39 -8.79
CA ARG A 173 27.44 8.16 -9.55
C ARG A 173 28.59 7.19 -9.42
N LEU A 174 29.85 7.65 -9.54
CA LEU A 174 31.05 6.81 -9.42
C LEU A 174 31.22 6.21 -8.01
N VAL A 175 30.80 6.92 -6.95
CA VAL A 175 30.78 6.36 -5.57
C VAL A 175 29.79 5.20 -5.48
N ILE A 176 28.60 5.34 -6.05
CA ILE A 176 27.57 4.28 -6.08
C ILE A 176 28.12 3.05 -6.83
N GLU A 177 28.58 3.24 -8.08
CA GLU A 177 29.07 2.17 -8.94
C GLU A 177 30.28 1.44 -8.32
N ASP A 178 31.21 2.16 -7.69
CA ASP A 178 32.39 1.57 -7.04
C ASP A 178 32.00 0.74 -5.81
N ALA A 179 31.09 1.26 -4.98
CA ALA A 179 30.64 0.56 -3.79
C ALA A 179 29.84 -0.72 -4.13
N GLU A 180 28.99 -0.66 -5.16
CA GLU A 180 28.24 -1.83 -5.65
C GLU A 180 29.18 -2.92 -6.18
N ARG A 181 30.17 -2.53 -7.01
CA ARG A 181 31.19 -3.45 -7.53
C ARG A 181 32.03 -4.09 -6.43
N LYS A 182 32.31 -3.36 -5.35
CA LYS A 182 33.11 -3.82 -4.20
C LYS A 182 32.28 -4.49 -3.10
N HIS A 183 30.94 -4.52 -3.22
CA HIS A 183 30.03 -4.99 -2.18
C HIS A 183 30.21 -4.24 -0.85
N THR A 184 30.38 -2.92 -0.90
CA THR A 184 30.54 -2.02 0.26
C THR A 184 29.41 -0.99 0.36
N THR A 185 28.18 -1.43 0.08
CA THR A 185 26.97 -0.59 0.09
C THR A 185 26.53 -0.12 1.49
N ASP A 186 27.15 -0.66 2.54
CA ASP A 186 27.05 -0.21 3.92
C ASP A 186 27.96 0.96 4.28
N SER A 187 28.88 1.36 3.36
CA SER A 187 29.82 2.45 3.61
C SER A 187 29.12 3.81 3.75
N PRO A 188 29.63 4.72 4.62
CA PRO A 188 29.08 6.07 4.75
C PRO A 188 29.06 6.87 3.44
N ALA A 189 30.06 6.62 2.55
CA ALA A 189 30.14 7.28 1.25
C ALA A 189 28.98 6.84 0.32
N TYR A 190 28.69 5.54 0.28
CA TYR A 190 27.53 5.02 -0.48
C TYR A 190 26.23 5.56 0.06
N GLN A 191 26.03 5.54 1.39
CA GLN A 191 24.81 6.04 2.02
C GLN A 191 24.59 7.54 1.72
N ALA A 192 25.66 8.34 1.73
CA ALA A 192 25.57 9.76 1.36
C ALA A 192 25.17 9.94 -0.12
N ALA A 193 25.80 9.18 -1.03
CA ALA A 193 25.51 9.21 -2.46
C ALA A 193 24.08 8.72 -2.78
N MET A 194 23.63 7.66 -2.11
CA MET A 194 22.25 7.16 -2.19
C MET A 194 21.24 8.23 -1.76
N MET A 195 21.51 8.97 -0.69
CA MET A 195 20.63 10.05 -0.24
C MET A 195 20.55 11.22 -1.24
N GLU A 196 21.55 11.46 -2.09
CA GLU A 196 21.42 12.42 -3.19
C GLU A 196 20.38 11.97 -4.22
N TYR A 197 20.39 10.68 -4.60
CA TYR A 197 19.36 10.08 -5.46
C TYR A 197 17.98 10.18 -4.80
N TYR A 198 17.87 9.82 -3.52
CA TYR A 198 16.60 9.79 -2.81
C TYR A 198 15.94 11.18 -2.70
N ARG A 199 16.74 12.24 -2.55
CA ARG A 199 16.21 13.62 -2.54
C ARG A 199 15.66 14.09 -3.88
N LEU A 200 16.03 13.45 -4.96
CA LEU A 200 15.55 13.77 -6.30
C LEU A 200 14.33 12.92 -6.69
N TYR A 201 14.35 11.62 -6.35
CA TYR A 201 13.45 10.63 -6.95
C TYR A 201 12.56 9.89 -5.94
N ILE A 202 12.89 9.91 -4.63
CA ILE A 202 12.06 9.33 -3.58
C ILE A 202 11.14 10.40 -2.96
N ALA A 203 11.72 11.51 -2.46
CA ALA A 203 10.93 12.62 -1.93
C ALA A 203 11.69 13.94 -2.05
N ARG A 204 11.06 14.92 -2.69
CA ARG A 204 11.64 16.21 -3.03
C ARG A 204 11.47 17.25 -1.94
N ARG A 205 10.45 17.11 -1.09
CA ARG A 205 10.21 18.00 0.05
C ARG A 205 11.37 17.93 1.03
N GLN A 206 12.02 19.07 1.29
CA GLN A 206 13.15 19.18 2.20
C GLN A 206 12.89 20.21 3.31
N PRO A 207 13.29 19.93 4.57
CA PRO A 207 13.72 18.59 5.05
C PRO A 207 12.59 17.56 4.90
N TRP A 208 12.94 16.28 4.88
CA TRP A 208 11.92 15.23 4.87
C TRP A 208 10.99 15.39 6.07
N PRO A 209 9.68 15.19 5.89
CA PRO A 209 8.74 15.14 7.01
C PRO A 209 9.12 14.05 8.01
N ALA A 210 8.86 14.29 9.29
CA ALA A 210 9.25 13.36 10.37
C ALA A 210 8.67 11.93 10.18
N ASP A 211 7.47 11.83 9.61
CA ASP A 211 6.84 10.52 9.35
C ASP A 211 7.59 9.77 8.24
N LEU A 212 8.06 10.46 7.19
CA LEU A 212 8.88 9.87 6.13
C LEU A 212 10.26 9.46 6.65
N ASP A 213 10.96 10.36 7.36
CA ASP A 213 12.26 10.08 7.96
C ASP A 213 12.19 8.88 8.92
N SER A 214 11.14 8.82 9.75
CA SER A 214 10.89 7.69 10.64
C SER A 214 10.63 6.40 9.88
N ALA A 215 9.97 6.43 8.73
CA ALA A 215 9.72 5.24 7.92
C ALA A 215 11.04 4.65 7.39
N PHE A 216 11.94 5.51 6.88
CA PHE A 216 13.23 5.06 6.35
C PHE A 216 14.21 4.63 7.46
N THR A 217 14.17 5.25 8.65
CA THR A 217 15.00 4.82 9.78
C THR A 217 14.52 3.52 10.43
N GLN A 218 13.26 3.13 10.25
CA GLN A 218 12.65 1.92 10.82
C GLN A 218 12.34 0.84 9.77
N ILE A 219 13.07 0.86 8.65
CA ILE A 219 12.99 -0.19 7.63
C ILE A 219 13.27 -1.56 8.26
N GLY A 220 12.45 -2.53 7.93
CA GLY A 220 12.70 -3.94 8.23
C GLY A 220 13.85 -4.49 7.39
N GLN A 221 15.10 -4.28 7.82
CA GLN A 221 16.29 -4.61 7.05
C GLN A 221 16.31 -6.05 6.52
N SER A 222 15.88 -7.02 7.34
CA SER A 222 15.84 -8.43 6.91
C SER A 222 14.87 -8.65 5.75
N VAL A 223 13.71 -7.99 5.77
CA VAL A 223 12.72 -8.05 4.67
C VAL A 223 13.28 -7.38 3.45
N TYR A 224 13.73 -6.12 3.60
CA TYR A 224 14.19 -5.27 2.52
C TYR A 224 15.37 -5.92 1.76
N THR A 225 16.44 -6.29 2.47
CA THR A 225 17.62 -6.87 1.82
C THR A 225 17.39 -8.25 1.21
N THR A 226 16.45 -9.05 1.78
CA THR A 226 16.13 -10.38 1.23
C THR A 226 15.30 -10.27 -0.05
N MET A 227 14.33 -9.37 -0.08
CA MET A 227 13.37 -9.31 -1.19
C MET A 227 13.79 -8.29 -2.26
N ASP A 228 14.28 -7.13 -1.86
CA ASP A 228 14.66 -6.04 -2.77
C ASP A 228 16.17 -5.98 -2.99
N GLY A 229 16.92 -5.39 -2.09
CA GLY A 229 18.36 -5.25 -2.20
C GLY A 229 18.94 -4.20 -1.27
N PRO A 230 20.13 -3.68 -1.58
CA PRO A 230 20.78 -2.67 -0.76
C PRO A 230 20.17 -1.25 -0.93
N SER A 231 19.43 -1.00 -2.02
CA SER A 231 18.83 0.31 -2.33
C SER A 231 17.71 0.17 -3.38
N GLU A 232 16.87 1.20 -3.53
CA GLU A 232 15.77 1.26 -4.50
C GLU A 232 16.24 1.10 -5.97
N PHE A 233 17.49 1.37 -6.26
CA PHE A 233 18.06 1.28 -7.62
C PHE A 233 18.96 0.06 -7.83
N THR A 234 19.12 -0.83 -6.83
CA THR A 234 19.96 -2.04 -6.93
C THR A 234 19.22 -3.26 -6.43
N ILE A 235 18.41 -3.83 -7.32
CA ILE A 235 17.52 -4.95 -6.99
C ILE A 235 18.29 -6.27 -7.14
N THR A 236 18.72 -6.86 -6.03
CA THR A 236 19.46 -8.13 -5.96
C THR A 236 18.70 -9.23 -5.23
N GLY A 237 17.60 -8.88 -4.59
CA GLY A 237 16.78 -9.78 -3.79
C GLY A 237 15.89 -10.72 -4.61
N THR A 238 14.95 -11.37 -3.92
CA THR A 238 14.07 -12.37 -4.55
C THR A 238 13.05 -11.76 -5.53
N LEU A 239 12.86 -10.43 -5.49
CA LEU A 239 11.98 -9.72 -6.42
C LEU A 239 12.61 -9.40 -7.77
N ARG A 240 13.95 -9.56 -7.94
CA ARG A 240 14.68 -9.11 -9.13
C ARG A 240 14.09 -9.54 -10.48
N ASP A 241 13.45 -10.71 -10.52
CA ASP A 241 12.87 -11.29 -11.74
C ASP A 241 11.34 -11.11 -11.80
N TYR A 242 10.76 -10.27 -10.93
CA TYR A 242 9.31 -10.09 -10.88
C TYR A 242 8.80 -9.31 -12.10
N ASP A 243 7.78 -9.88 -12.75
CA ASP A 243 6.99 -9.26 -13.81
C ASP A 243 5.52 -9.63 -13.65
N GLY A 244 4.71 -8.66 -13.29
CA GLY A 244 3.27 -8.83 -13.08
C GLY A 244 2.40 -8.37 -14.26
N ARG A 245 3.00 -7.85 -15.34
CA ARG A 245 2.28 -7.17 -16.44
C ARG A 245 1.23 -8.03 -17.12
N ASP A 246 1.46 -9.32 -17.26
CA ASP A 246 0.53 -10.21 -17.96
C ASP A 246 -0.86 -10.26 -17.32
N PHE A 247 -0.96 -10.01 -16.01
CA PHE A 247 -2.21 -10.00 -15.28
C PHE A 247 -2.97 -8.67 -15.34
N LEU A 248 -2.36 -7.58 -15.79
CA LEU A 248 -2.99 -6.25 -15.82
C LEU A 248 -4.29 -6.24 -16.64
N LYS A 249 -4.32 -6.96 -17.74
CA LYS A 249 -5.49 -7.10 -18.63
C LYS A 249 -6.67 -7.84 -17.97
N GLU A 250 -6.42 -8.56 -16.88
CA GLU A 250 -7.44 -9.36 -16.15
C GLU A 250 -8.07 -8.56 -15.01
N LEU A 251 -7.52 -7.38 -14.68
CA LEU A 251 -8.09 -6.51 -13.66
C LEU A 251 -9.47 -6.00 -14.10
N SER A 252 -10.50 -6.36 -13.36
CA SER A 252 -11.90 -6.04 -13.67
C SER A 252 -12.51 -4.97 -12.76
N VAL A 253 -11.75 -4.48 -11.79
CA VAL A 253 -12.14 -3.40 -10.88
C VAL A 253 -11.58 -2.06 -11.38
N PRO A 254 -12.18 -0.91 -11.00
CA PRO A 254 -11.60 0.39 -11.31
C PRO A 254 -10.16 0.49 -10.76
N VAL A 255 -9.21 0.95 -11.59
CA VAL A 255 -7.81 1.16 -11.22
C VAL A 255 -7.41 2.60 -11.50
N LEU A 256 -6.72 3.22 -10.55
CA LEU A 256 -6.04 4.50 -10.73
C LEU A 256 -4.53 4.29 -10.56
N TYR A 257 -3.78 4.63 -11.59
CA TYR A 257 -2.32 4.74 -11.51
C TYR A 257 -1.92 6.17 -11.16
N THR A 258 -0.97 6.32 -10.24
CA THR A 258 -0.41 7.62 -9.89
C THR A 258 1.11 7.56 -9.81
N CYS A 259 1.78 8.65 -10.16
CA CYS A 259 3.21 8.85 -9.92
C CYS A 259 3.53 10.34 -9.82
N GLY A 260 4.69 10.67 -9.26
CA GLY A 260 5.25 12.01 -9.35
C GLY A 260 5.89 12.27 -10.72
N GLU A 261 6.06 13.54 -11.07
CA GLU A 261 6.79 13.96 -12.28
C GLU A 261 8.25 13.50 -12.25
N PHE A 262 8.85 13.46 -11.05
CA PHE A 262 10.24 13.09 -10.79
C PHE A 262 10.35 11.73 -10.07
N ASP A 263 9.36 10.87 -10.23
CA ASP A 263 9.31 9.56 -9.60
C ASP A 263 10.35 8.61 -10.21
N GLU A 264 10.93 7.75 -9.39
CA GLU A 264 11.76 6.64 -9.89
C GLU A 264 10.91 5.59 -10.63
N ALA A 265 9.62 5.44 -10.29
CA ALA A 265 8.62 4.81 -11.15
C ALA A 265 8.28 5.78 -12.30
N LEU A 266 9.11 5.82 -13.33
CA LEU A 266 9.03 6.83 -14.36
C LEU A 266 7.64 6.96 -14.98
N PRO A 267 7.12 8.19 -15.18
CA PRO A 267 5.78 8.40 -15.73
C PRO A 267 5.51 7.64 -17.03
N ARG A 268 6.50 7.47 -17.91
CA ARG A 268 6.37 6.68 -19.16
C ARG A 268 6.12 5.19 -18.88
N THR A 269 6.77 4.65 -17.85
CA THR A 269 6.61 3.25 -17.44
C THR A 269 5.24 3.04 -16.79
N VAL A 270 4.84 3.96 -15.90
CA VAL A 270 3.50 3.94 -15.29
C VAL A 270 2.39 4.06 -16.35
N ALA A 271 2.58 4.89 -17.37
CA ALA A 271 1.65 5.01 -18.50
C ALA A 271 1.46 3.68 -19.23
N SER A 272 2.54 2.91 -19.45
CA SER A 272 2.44 1.59 -20.07
C SER A 272 1.62 0.59 -19.26
N PHE A 273 1.67 0.64 -17.92
CA PHE A 273 0.82 -0.19 -17.06
C PHE A 273 -0.65 0.25 -17.14
N ALA A 274 -0.91 1.55 -17.15
CA ALA A 274 -2.27 2.08 -17.29
C ALA A 274 -2.88 1.69 -18.65
N GLU A 275 -2.13 1.77 -19.73
CA GLU A 275 -2.55 1.35 -21.08
C GLU A 275 -2.86 -0.16 -21.15
N ALA A 276 -2.09 -0.98 -20.42
CA ALA A 276 -2.30 -2.43 -20.36
C ALA A 276 -3.49 -2.84 -19.48
N THR A 277 -4.04 -1.91 -18.66
CA THR A 277 -5.13 -2.19 -17.72
C THR A 277 -6.45 -1.65 -18.24
N PRO A 278 -7.48 -2.50 -18.51
CA PRO A 278 -8.74 -2.06 -19.08
C PRO A 278 -9.45 -0.99 -18.26
N GLY A 279 -9.68 0.18 -18.86
CA GLY A 279 -10.43 1.28 -18.22
C GLY A 279 -9.73 1.94 -17.05
N ALA A 280 -8.42 1.75 -16.90
CA ALA A 280 -7.64 2.42 -15.88
C ALA A 280 -7.55 3.94 -16.12
N GLU A 281 -7.46 4.67 -15.02
CA GLU A 281 -7.16 6.11 -15.00
C GLU A 281 -5.69 6.30 -14.62
N MET A 282 -5.07 7.38 -15.09
CA MET A 282 -3.70 7.75 -14.68
C MET A 282 -3.64 9.24 -14.33
N GLN A 283 -2.84 9.57 -13.31
CA GLN A 283 -2.53 10.95 -12.92
C GLN A 283 -1.07 11.11 -12.52
N ILE A 284 -0.40 12.11 -13.10
CA ILE A 284 0.97 12.53 -12.77
C ILE A 284 0.88 13.79 -11.90
N PHE A 285 1.67 13.86 -10.84
CA PHE A 285 1.71 14.99 -9.91
C PHE A 285 2.97 15.81 -10.15
N ALA A 286 2.78 17.09 -10.51
CA ALA A 286 3.88 17.99 -10.79
C ALA A 286 4.74 18.23 -9.54
N ASN A 287 6.06 18.36 -9.74
CA ASN A 287 7.05 18.61 -8.69
C ASN A 287 7.15 17.53 -7.58
N ALA A 288 6.41 16.43 -7.69
CA ALA A 288 6.47 15.31 -6.75
C ALA A 288 7.37 14.19 -7.27
N ALA A 289 7.85 13.35 -6.35
CA ALA A 289 8.60 12.13 -6.62
C ALA A 289 7.83 10.89 -6.12
N HIS A 290 8.51 9.81 -5.81
CA HIS A 290 7.97 8.51 -5.41
C HIS A 290 7.00 8.60 -4.22
N CYS A 291 7.36 9.34 -3.18
CA CYS A 291 6.49 9.60 -2.04
C CYS A 291 5.53 10.78 -2.31
N THR A 292 4.76 10.70 -3.39
CA THR A 292 3.89 11.78 -3.89
C THR A 292 2.97 12.36 -2.82
N ALA A 293 2.41 11.52 -1.93
CA ALA A 293 1.53 11.98 -0.84
C ALA A 293 2.25 12.88 0.17
N GLU A 294 3.55 12.71 0.36
CA GLU A 294 4.38 13.55 1.23
C GLU A 294 4.85 14.83 0.53
N ASP A 295 5.15 14.74 -0.76
CA ASP A 295 5.59 15.89 -1.55
C ASP A 295 4.45 16.88 -1.81
N ASP A 296 3.27 16.37 -2.18
CA ASP A 296 2.10 17.19 -2.56
C ASP A 296 0.78 16.62 -2.04
N SER A 297 0.62 16.52 -0.73
CA SER A 297 -0.64 16.08 -0.12
C SER A 297 -1.84 16.94 -0.49
N ALA A 298 -1.61 18.22 -0.81
CA ALA A 298 -2.67 19.19 -1.09
C ALA A 298 -3.43 18.89 -2.39
N THR A 299 -2.77 18.36 -3.42
CA THR A 299 -3.41 17.94 -4.67
C THR A 299 -3.64 16.44 -4.71
N TYR A 300 -2.75 15.65 -4.10
CA TYR A 300 -2.81 14.20 -4.12
C TYR A 300 -4.03 13.63 -3.40
N VAL A 301 -4.28 14.04 -2.16
CA VAL A 301 -5.40 13.53 -1.36
C VAL A 301 -6.76 13.82 -2.01
N PRO A 302 -7.05 15.05 -2.52
CA PRO A 302 -8.26 15.30 -3.30
C PRO A 302 -8.41 14.41 -4.54
N ALA A 303 -7.34 14.12 -5.25
CA ALA A 303 -7.38 13.25 -6.43
C ALA A 303 -7.77 11.80 -6.06
N ILE A 304 -7.14 11.23 -5.03
CA ILE A 304 -7.50 9.90 -4.52
C ILE A 304 -8.95 9.89 -4.04
N ARG A 305 -9.39 10.92 -3.31
CA ARG A 305 -10.78 11.07 -2.87
C ARG A 305 -11.77 11.04 -4.03
N ALA A 306 -11.47 11.82 -5.09
CA ALA A 306 -12.33 11.88 -6.27
C ALA A 306 -12.45 10.53 -6.98
N PHE A 307 -11.34 9.79 -7.10
CA PHE A 307 -11.35 8.44 -7.66
C PHE A 307 -12.20 7.47 -6.81
N LEU A 308 -11.99 7.43 -5.49
CA LEU A 308 -12.73 6.56 -4.60
C LEU A 308 -14.23 6.85 -4.62
N ARG A 309 -14.65 8.14 -4.70
CA ARG A 309 -16.05 8.52 -4.86
C ARG A 309 -16.67 8.01 -6.17
N ARG A 310 -15.90 8.04 -7.28
CA ARG A 310 -16.35 7.48 -8.57
C ARG A 310 -16.48 5.96 -8.51
N ALA A 311 -15.55 5.29 -7.82
CA ALA A 311 -15.61 3.84 -7.61
C ALA A 311 -16.83 3.44 -6.76
N ASP A 312 -17.09 4.15 -5.65
CA ASP A 312 -18.32 3.95 -4.82
C ASP A 312 -19.60 4.07 -5.67
N ALA A 313 -19.69 5.10 -6.52
CA ALA A 313 -20.89 5.36 -7.34
C ALA A 313 -21.13 4.23 -8.37
N LYS A 314 -20.08 3.67 -8.97
CA LYS A 314 -20.21 2.53 -9.91
C LYS A 314 -20.74 1.26 -9.24
N GLN A 315 -20.52 1.07 -7.94
CA GLN A 315 -21.00 -0.09 -7.19
C GLN A 315 -22.45 0.07 -6.72
N GLY A 316 -22.88 1.30 -6.40
CA GLY A 316 -24.26 1.59 -5.99
C GLY A 316 -25.31 1.50 -7.10
N GLY A 317 -24.88 1.41 -8.37
CA GLY A 317 -25.73 1.28 -9.56
C GLY A 317 -25.85 -0.15 -10.11
N ARG A 318 -25.28 -1.15 -9.41
CA ARG A 318 -25.42 -2.59 -9.72
C ARG A 318 -26.33 -3.28 -8.68
#